data_f1d95376b90bef862aec3044e3451542
#
_entry.id   f1d95376b90bef862aec3044e3451542
#
_cell.length_a   1.000
_cell.length_b   1.000
_cell.length_c   1.000
_cell.angle_alpha   90.00
_cell.angle_beta   90.00
_cell.angle_gamma   90.00
#
_symmetry.space_group_name_H-M   'P 1'
#
loop_
_entity.id
_entity.type
_entity.pdbx_description
1 polymer ?
#
loop_
_entity_poly.entity_id
_entity_poly.type
_entity_poly.pdbx_seq_one_letter_code
_entity_poly.pdbx_strand_id
1 'polypeptide(L)'
;MFSRIWTKLSTKSCSEPLERLQTALRDCDAVVIGAGAGLSTSAGFVYTDERFKKYFSDFAEKYDIKDMYSGGFYPFDTPEEHWAYWSRYIYINRYMDAPKPVYDDLLKLVSDKDYFVITTNVDHCFQKAGFDKKRLFYTQGDYGLFQCSEPCCPETFDNEALIRQMVEAQGYVLAPDGQLTVPENTILKTSVPSELVPHCPHCGKLLTMNLRSDDSFVEDAGWHAAAERYSEFLRRHEGQKILFLELGVGYNTPVIIKY
;
A
#
# COMPACT_ATOMS: atom_id res chain seq x y z
N MET A 1 -21.67 5.68 -32.81
CA MET A 1 -21.71 7.15 -32.64
C MET A 1 -21.89 7.42 -31.15
N PHE A 2 -20.79 7.48 -30.38
CA PHE A 2 -20.82 7.74 -28.94
C PHE A 2 -20.63 9.23 -28.70
N SER A 3 -21.70 9.88 -28.28
CA SER A 3 -21.72 11.28 -27.89
C SER A 3 -20.85 11.49 -26.65
N ARG A 4 -19.76 12.26 -26.77
CA ARG A 4 -18.96 12.78 -25.66
C ARG A 4 -19.79 13.80 -24.89
N ILE A 5 -20.32 13.38 -23.75
CA ILE A 5 -20.87 14.33 -22.78
C ILE A 5 -19.69 14.95 -22.03
N TRP A 6 -19.21 16.08 -22.53
CA TRP A 6 -18.34 16.98 -21.76
C TRP A 6 -19.21 17.68 -20.72
N THR A 7 -19.21 17.19 -19.48
CA THR A 7 -19.69 17.99 -18.37
C THR A 7 -18.76 19.19 -18.23
N LYS A 8 -19.25 20.38 -18.54
CA LYS A 8 -18.56 21.63 -18.21
C LYS A 8 -18.27 21.59 -16.71
N LEU A 9 -16.98 21.54 -16.35
CA LEU A 9 -16.54 21.86 -15.00
C LEU A 9 -17.04 23.27 -14.69
N SER A 10 -18.06 23.34 -13.85
CA SER A 10 -18.59 24.59 -13.32
C SER A 10 -17.44 25.27 -12.56
N THR A 11 -17.17 26.52 -12.88
CA THR A 11 -16.30 27.43 -12.12
C THR A 11 -16.95 27.86 -10.80
N LYS A 12 -17.79 27.02 -10.19
CA LYS A 12 -18.24 27.21 -8.81
C LYS A 12 -17.01 27.16 -7.91
N SER A 13 -16.85 28.16 -7.09
CA SER A 13 -15.69 28.31 -6.20
C SER A 13 -15.41 27.00 -5.44
N CYS A 14 -14.17 26.63 -5.23
CA CYS A 14 -13.75 25.48 -4.41
C CYS A 14 -14.28 25.55 -2.95
N SER A 15 -14.85 26.66 -2.55
CA SER A 15 -15.41 26.89 -1.21
C SER A 15 -16.62 25.99 -0.87
N GLU A 16 -17.55 25.81 -1.79
CA GLU A 16 -18.79 25.06 -1.50
C GLU A 16 -18.58 23.57 -1.14
N PRO A 17 -17.75 22.78 -1.87
CA PRO A 17 -17.43 21.40 -1.48
C PRO A 17 -16.66 21.32 -0.16
N LEU A 18 -15.73 22.25 0.09
CA LEU A 18 -14.96 22.29 1.33
C LEU A 18 -15.83 22.65 2.54
N GLU A 19 -16.73 23.63 2.40
CA GLU A 19 -17.68 24.01 3.44
C GLU A 19 -18.64 22.86 3.78
N ARG A 20 -19.07 22.09 2.78
CA ARG A 20 -19.87 20.87 2.99
C ARG A 20 -19.12 19.82 3.76
N LEU A 21 -17.85 19.56 3.41
CA LEU A 21 -17.00 18.60 4.13
C LEU A 21 -16.76 19.04 5.58
N GLN A 22 -16.42 20.31 5.79
CA GLN A 22 -16.23 20.88 7.13
C GLN A 22 -17.50 20.75 7.98
N THR A 23 -18.67 21.02 7.39
CA THR A 23 -19.95 20.87 8.08
C THR A 23 -20.23 19.40 8.42
N ALA A 24 -20.01 18.48 7.46
CA ALA A 24 -20.19 17.04 7.69
C ALA A 24 -19.27 16.51 8.80
N LEU A 25 -17.98 16.92 8.79
CA LEU A 25 -17.00 16.55 9.83
C LEU A 25 -17.39 17.11 11.20
N ARG A 26 -17.91 18.35 11.27
CA ARG A 26 -18.35 18.93 12.53
C ARG A 26 -19.58 18.24 13.11
N ASP A 27 -20.52 17.89 12.24
CA ASP A 27 -21.86 17.43 12.63
C ASP A 27 -21.99 15.90 12.73
N CYS A 28 -20.92 15.14 12.41
CA CYS A 28 -20.90 13.69 12.55
C CYS A 28 -20.50 13.24 13.96
N ASP A 29 -21.02 12.08 14.37
CA ASP A 29 -20.67 11.40 15.62
C ASP A 29 -19.41 10.52 15.45
N ALA A 30 -19.20 9.98 14.24
CA ALA A 30 -18.06 9.14 13.90
C ALA A 30 -17.65 9.32 12.43
N VAL A 31 -16.41 8.90 12.11
CA VAL A 31 -15.85 8.95 10.74
C VAL A 31 -15.35 7.58 10.32
N VAL A 32 -15.76 7.10 9.16
CA VAL A 32 -15.13 5.97 8.47
C VAL A 32 -14.35 6.50 7.28
N ILE A 33 -13.04 6.29 7.30
CA ILE A 33 -12.16 6.63 6.17
C ILE A 33 -12.01 5.39 5.29
N GLY A 34 -12.46 5.46 4.04
CA GLY A 34 -12.20 4.48 2.99
C GLY A 34 -11.06 4.96 2.10
N ALA A 35 -9.93 4.26 2.08
CA ALA A 35 -8.77 4.72 1.35
C ALA A 35 -8.30 3.73 0.26
N GLY A 36 -8.05 4.25 -0.94
CA GLY A 36 -7.47 3.54 -2.08
C GLY A 36 -6.14 4.12 -2.52
N ALA A 37 -5.54 3.51 -3.53
CA ALA A 37 -4.17 3.80 -4.02
C ALA A 37 -3.95 5.28 -4.42
N GLY A 38 -5.01 5.99 -4.83
CA GLY A 38 -4.93 7.42 -5.15
C GLY A 38 -4.52 8.29 -3.94
N LEU A 39 -4.80 7.87 -2.70
CA LEU A 39 -4.34 8.57 -1.51
C LEU A 39 -2.82 8.48 -1.40
N SER A 40 -2.23 7.30 -1.58
CA SER A 40 -0.77 7.10 -1.58
C SER A 40 -0.10 7.81 -2.76
N THR A 41 -0.74 7.82 -3.92
CA THR A 41 -0.26 8.61 -5.07
C THR A 41 -0.22 10.10 -4.73
N SER A 42 -1.22 10.64 -4.04
CA SER A 42 -1.23 12.05 -3.61
C SER A 42 -0.12 12.36 -2.59
N ALA A 43 0.25 11.36 -1.77
CA ALA A 43 1.38 11.42 -0.84
C ALA A 43 2.76 11.27 -1.53
N GLY A 44 2.79 11.00 -2.84
CA GLY A 44 4.00 10.92 -3.65
C GLY A 44 4.45 9.50 -4.01
N PHE A 45 3.68 8.47 -3.68
CA PHE A 45 3.94 7.10 -4.10
C PHE A 45 3.41 6.85 -5.52
N VAL A 46 4.07 7.47 -6.50
CA VAL A 46 3.79 7.28 -7.93
C VAL A 46 4.58 6.08 -8.46
N TYR A 47 3.97 5.32 -9.39
CA TYR A 47 4.54 4.10 -9.95
C TYR A 47 5.21 4.30 -11.32
N THR A 48 5.24 5.55 -11.79
CA THR A 48 5.76 5.96 -13.10
C THR A 48 6.85 7.01 -12.96
N ASP A 49 7.29 7.55 -14.09
CA ASP A 49 8.14 8.72 -14.24
C ASP A 49 9.49 8.62 -13.48
N GLU A 50 9.87 9.70 -12.81
CA GLU A 50 11.19 9.81 -12.17
C GLU A 50 11.41 8.78 -11.05
N ARG A 51 10.35 8.38 -10.33
CA ARG A 51 10.46 7.38 -9.27
C ARG A 51 10.73 5.99 -9.84
N PHE A 52 10.07 5.64 -10.93
CA PHE A 52 10.35 4.39 -11.65
C PHE A 52 11.77 4.39 -12.22
N LYS A 53 12.16 5.45 -12.92
CA LYS A 53 13.52 5.58 -13.47
C LYS A 53 14.61 5.48 -12.40
N LYS A 54 14.38 6.12 -11.23
CA LYS A 54 15.36 6.10 -10.14
C LYS A 54 15.66 4.71 -9.60
N TYR A 55 14.66 3.85 -9.51
CA TYR A 55 14.81 2.56 -8.81
C TYR A 55 14.76 1.33 -9.74
N PHE A 56 14.32 1.49 -10.99
CA PHE A 56 14.06 0.37 -11.89
C PHE A 56 14.57 0.58 -13.33
N SER A 57 15.49 1.54 -13.57
CA SER A 57 16.04 1.78 -14.91
C SER A 57 16.75 0.56 -15.49
N ASP A 58 17.45 -0.20 -14.67
CA ASP A 58 18.11 -1.46 -15.05
C ASP A 58 17.13 -2.58 -15.42
N PHE A 59 16.01 -2.67 -14.71
CA PHE A 59 14.91 -3.58 -15.06
C PHE A 59 14.17 -3.12 -16.32
N ALA A 60 13.96 -1.81 -16.47
CA ALA A 60 13.36 -1.25 -17.69
C ALA A 60 14.21 -1.55 -18.93
N GLU A 61 15.54 -1.43 -18.83
CA GLU A 61 16.46 -1.73 -19.90
C GLU A 61 16.52 -3.23 -20.22
N LYS A 62 16.59 -4.08 -19.19
CA LYS A 62 16.76 -5.53 -19.36
C LYS A 62 15.49 -6.24 -19.84
N TYR A 63 14.32 -5.81 -19.35
CA TYR A 63 13.04 -6.54 -19.52
C TYR A 63 11.97 -5.73 -20.26
N ASP A 64 12.27 -4.52 -20.74
CA ASP A 64 11.32 -3.59 -21.40
C ASP A 64 10.11 -3.23 -20.51
N ILE A 65 10.28 -3.20 -19.19
CA ILE A 65 9.24 -2.83 -18.23
C ILE A 65 9.04 -1.31 -18.28
N LYS A 66 7.77 -0.84 -18.33
CA LYS A 66 7.44 0.58 -18.55
C LYS A 66 7.09 1.35 -17.26
N ASP A 67 6.67 0.65 -16.22
CA ASP A 67 6.29 1.21 -14.93
C ASP A 67 6.38 0.14 -13.82
N MET A 68 6.31 0.59 -12.55
CA MET A 68 6.42 -0.33 -11.41
C MET A 68 5.27 -1.33 -11.34
N TYR A 69 4.05 -0.94 -11.72
CA TYR A 69 2.88 -1.81 -11.62
C TYR A 69 2.97 -2.96 -12.62
N SER A 70 3.23 -2.65 -13.89
CA SER A 70 3.39 -3.68 -14.94
C SER A 70 4.55 -4.63 -14.67
N GLY A 71 5.66 -4.11 -14.09
CA GLY A 71 6.79 -4.93 -13.70
C GLY A 71 6.50 -5.92 -12.56
N GLY A 72 5.54 -5.60 -11.69
CA GLY A 72 5.10 -6.51 -10.63
C GLY A 72 4.43 -7.79 -11.17
N PHE A 73 3.91 -7.76 -12.40
CA PHE A 73 3.32 -8.91 -13.09
C PHE A 73 4.24 -9.54 -14.14
N TYR A 74 5.47 -9.04 -14.25
CA TYR A 74 6.42 -9.60 -15.21
C TYR A 74 6.82 -11.04 -14.81
N PRO A 75 6.78 -12.01 -15.73
CA PRO A 75 7.11 -13.40 -15.45
C PRO A 75 8.64 -13.60 -15.48
N PHE A 76 9.33 -13.20 -14.40
CA PHE A 76 10.77 -13.37 -14.27
C PHE A 76 11.17 -14.85 -14.39
N ASP A 77 12.30 -15.13 -15.04
CA ASP A 77 12.76 -16.49 -15.29
C ASP A 77 13.19 -17.23 -14.01
N THR A 78 13.65 -16.49 -12.99
CA THR A 78 14.15 -17.06 -11.74
C THR A 78 13.54 -16.37 -10.51
N PRO A 79 13.43 -17.10 -9.37
CA PRO A 79 13.02 -16.49 -8.11
C PRO A 79 13.96 -15.36 -7.66
N GLU A 80 15.26 -15.45 -7.97
CA GLU A 80 16.27 -14.45 -7.64
C GLU A 80 15.99 -13.12 -8.35
N GLU A 81 15.58 -13.15 -9.63
CA GLU A 81 15.20 -11.95 -10.39
C GLU A 81 13.88 -11.39 -9.91
N HIS A 82 12.90 -12.26 -9.67
CA HIS A 82 11.62 -11.89 -9.09
C HIS A 82 11.80 -11.14 -7.76
N TRP A 83 12.61 -11.69 -6.85
CA TRP A 83 12.85 -11.06 -5.55
C TRP A 83 13.75 -9.83 -5.62
N ALA A 84 14.63 -9.72 -6.62
CA ALA A 84 15.35 -8.47 -6.87
C ALA A 84 14.40 -7.33 -7.24
N TYR A 85 13.40 -7.60 -8.09
CA TYR A 85 12.39 -6.62 -8.45
C TYR A 85 11.50 -6.27 -7.24
N TRP A 86 10.90 -7.29 -6.63
CA TRP A 86 9.93 -7.11 -5.55
C TRP A 86 10.54 -6.55 -4.27
N SER A 87 11.78 -6.86 -3.94
CA SER A 87 12.42 -6.27 -2.76
C SER A 87 12.59 -4.76 -2.88
N ARG A 88 12.97 -4.24 -4.05
CA ARG A 88 12.99 -2.79 -4.29
C ARG A 88 11.59 -2.20 -4.22
N TYR A 89 10.62 -2.85 -4.88
CA TYR A 89 9.23 -2.42 -4.88
C TYR A 89 8.67 -2.31 -3.46
N ILE A 90 8.85 -3.36 -2.66
CA ILE A 90 8.43 -3.40 -1.26
C ILE A 90 9.16 -2.31 -0.47
N TYR A 91 10.50 -2.24 -0.59
CA TYR A 91 11.28 -1.31 0.21
C TYR A 91 10.82 0.14 0.02
N ILE A 92 10.73 0.59 -1.21
CA ILE A 92 10.39 1.98 -1.50
C ILE A 92 8.93 2.34 -1.21
N ASN A 93 8.01 1.37 -1.22
CA ASN A 93 6.59 1.63 -0.96
C ASN A 93 6.19 1.36 0.49
N ARG A 94 6.93 0.49 1.22
CA ARG A 94 6.58 0.05 2.55
C ARG A 94 7.50 0.61 3.63
N TYR A 95 8.81 0.68 3.34
CA TYR A 95 9.82 1.03 4.35
C TYR A 95 10.33 2.46 4.23
N MET A 96 10.28 3.08 3.07
CA MET A 96 10.54 4.51 2.91
C MET A 96 9.32 5.35 3.33
N ASP A 97 9.58 6.55 3.82
CA ASP A 97 8.51 7.49 4.17
C ASP A 97 7.86 8.13 2.95
N ALA A 98 6.58 8.48 3.09
CA ALA A 98 5.87 9.19 2.05
C ALA A 98 6.47 10.59 1.84
N PRO A 99 6.70 11.03 0.58
CA PRO A 99 7.30 12.34 0.30
C PRO A 99 6.50 13.55 0.79
N LYS A 100 5.18 13.39 0.98
CA LYS A 100 4.28 14.47 1.40
C LYS A 100 3.47 14.05 2.62
N PRO A 101 3.13 14.99 3.55
CA PRO A 101 2.49 14.70 4.83
C PRO A 101 0.98 14.47 4.73
N VAL A 102 0.48 13.84 3.65
CA VAL A 102 -0.96 13.68 3.40
C VAL A 102 -1.64 12.86 4.49
N TYR A 103 -0.96 11.80 4.96
CA TYR A 103 -1.49 10.94 6.02
C TYR A 103 -1.44 11.60 7.40
N ASP A 104 -0.39 12.38 7.69
CA ASP A 104 -0.28 13.18 8.91
C ASP A 104 -1.38 14.25 8.99
N ASP A 105 -1.65 14.91 7.86
CA ASP A 105 -2.72 15.92 7.79
C ASP A 105 -4.10 15.29 7.92
N LEU A 106 -4.29 14.09 7.35
CA LEU A 106 -5.53 13.33 7.51
C LEU A 106 -5.73 12.89 8.97
N LEU A 107 -4.67 12.44 9.66
CA LEU A 107 -4.75 12.10 11.08
C LEU A 107 -5.15 13.31 11.91
N LYS A 108 -4.53 14.48 11.68
CA LYS A 108 -4.91 15.74 12.36
C LYS A 108 -6.39 16.08 12.16
N LEU A 109 -6.91 15.83 10.94
CA LEU A 109 -8.31 16.12 10.60
C LEU A 109 -9.32 15.30 11.39
N VAL A 110 -8.95 14.07 11.82
CA VAL A 110 -9.87 13.13 12.48
C VAL A 110 -9.46 12.78 13.91
N SER A 111 -8.37 13.35 14.42
CA SER A 111 -7.79 12.98 15.72
C SER A 111 -8.72 13.22 16.92
N ASP A 112 -9.64 14.19 16.82
CA ASP A 112 -10.66 14.50 17.83
C ASP A 112 -11.98 13.72 17.66
N LYS A 113 -12.05 12.83 16.63
CA LYS A 113 -13.24 12.05 16.29
C LYS A 113 -13.10 10.58 16.70
N ASP A 114 -14.22 9.92 16.90
CA ASP A 114 -14.22 8.46 16.86
C ASP A 114 -14.16 8.04 15.40
N TYR A 115 -12.99 7.56 14.98
CA TYR A 115 -12.75 7.19 13.59
C TYR A 115 -12.39 5.72 13.44
N PHE A 116 -12.63 5.19 12.25
CA PHE A 116 -12.09 3.92 11.78
C PHE A 116 -11.60 4.06 10.33
N VAL A 117 -10.51 3.37 9.99
CA VAL A 117 -9.95 3.34 8.64
C VAL A 117 -10.12 1.94 8.06
N ILE A 118 -10.71 1.86 6.86
CA ILE A 118 -10.69 0.68 6.01
C ILE A 118 -9.94 1.02 4.73
N THR A 119 -8.96 0.21 4.34
CA THR A 119 -8.12 0.53 3.18
C THR A 119 -7.74 -0.71 2.37
N THR A 120 -7.64 -0.52 1.06
CA THR A 120 -7.02 -1.48 0.14
C THR A 120 -5.53 -1.22 -0.07
N ASN A 121 -4.98 -0.14 0.53
CA ASN A 121 -3.56 0.18 0.47
C ASN A 121 -2.76 -0.76 1.36
N VAL A 122 -1.64 -1.22 0.84
CA VAL A 122 -0.75 -2.21 1.46
C VAL A 122 0.61 -1.63 1.86
N ASP A 123 0.74 -0.29 1.80
CA ASP A 123 1.97 0.48 1.99
C ASP A 123 2.27 0.92 3.43
N HIS A 124 1.34 0.65 4.36
CA HIS A 124 1.49 0.98 5.78
C HIS A 124 1.53 2.49 6.12
N CYS A 125 1.15 3.36 5.21
CA CYS A 125 1.25 4.81 5.42
C CYS A 125 0.39 5.31 6.60
N PHE A 126 -0.77 4.72 6.83
CA PHE A 126 -1.60 5.05 8.00
C PHE A 126 -0.87 4.79 9.31
N GLN A 127 -0.26 3.62 9.45
CA GLN A 127 0.48 3.26 10.67
C GLN A 127 1.70 4.15 10.88
N LYS A 128 2.44 4.47 9.79
CA LYS A 128 3.59 5.38 9.84
C LYS A 128 3.22 6.79 10.28
N ALA A 129 2.05 7.29 9.85
CA ALA A 129 1.52 8.58 10.28
C ALA A 129 0.96 8.58 11.73
N GLY A 130 0.96 7.42 12.40
CA GLY A 130 0.53 7.31 13.79
C GLY A 130 -0.94 7.01 14.02
N PHE A 131 -1.70 6.59 12.99
CA PHE A 131 -3.05 6.08 13.20
C PHE A 131 -3.04 4.84 14.12
N ASP A 132 -3.99 4.76 15.04
CA ASP A 132 -4.12 3.62 15.94
C ASP A 132 -4.41 2.33 15.16
N LYS A 133 -3.50 1.35 15.27
CA LYS A 133 -3.64 0.05 14.60
C LYS A 133 -4.95 -0.66 14.96
N LYS A 134 -5.53 -0.40 16.13
CA LYS A 134 -6.84 -0.96 16.54
C LYS A 134 -8.01 -0.36 15.77
N ARG A 135 -7.80 0.77 15.10
CA ARG A 135 -8.77 1.49 14.28
C ARG A 135 -8.47 1.37 12.77
N LEU A 136 -7.72 0.34 12.40
CA LEU A 136 -7.29 0.08 11.03
C LEU A 136 -7.69 -1.32 10.58
N PHE A 137 -8.25 -1.40 9.36
CA PHE A 137 -8.44 -2.65 8.62
C PHE A 137 -7.88 -2.50 7.19
N TYR A 138 -6.75 -3.11 6.92
CA TYR A 138 -6.14 -3.19 5.60
C TYR A 138 -6.55 -4.52 4.94
N THR A 139 -7.50 -4.44 4.00
CA THR A 139 -8.25 -5.60 3.50
C THR A 139 -7.47 -6.47 2.51
N GLN A 140 -6.43 -5.90 1.86
CA GLN A 140 -5.68 -6.55 0.78
C GLN A 140 -4.25 -6.96 1.17
N GLY A 141 -3.96 -7.02 2.49
CA GLY A 141 -2.64 -7.42 2.99
C GLY A 141 -1.70 -6.25 3.26
N ASP A 142 -0.41 -6.55 3.34
CA ASP A 142 0.66 -5.58 3.65
C ASP A 142 1.94 -5.98 2.89
N TYR A 143 2.60 -5.04 2.23
CA TYR A 143 3.92 -5.27 1.62
C TYR A 143 4.98 -5.74 2.62
N GLY A 144 4.78 -5.50 3.90
CA GLY A 144 5.67 -5.93 4.99
C GLY A 144 5.48 -7.39 5.41
N LEU A 145 4.58 -8.15 4.75
CA LEU A 145 4.28 -9.52 5.11
C LEU A 145 4.50 -10.48 3.95
N PHE A 146 5.08 -11.65 4.25
CA PHE A 146 5.07 -12.81 3.40
C PHE A 146 4.00 -13.79 3.81
N GLN A 147 3.58 -14.64 2.87
CA GLN A 147 2.76 -15.84 3.07
C GLN A 147 3.34 -17.02 2.28
N CYS A 148 2.93 -18.23 2.59
CA CYS A 148 3.24 -19.39 1.75
C CYS A 148 2.59 -19.23 0.36
N SER A 149 3.36 -19.47 -0.71
CA SER A 149 2.84 -19.39 -2.10
C SER A 149 1.76 -20.43 -2.40
N GLU A 150 1.80 -21.56 -1.68
CA GLU A 150 0.73 -22.56 -1.65
C GLU A 150 0.25 -22.63 -0.20
N PRO A 151 -0.79 -21.89 0.21
CA PRO A 151 -1.14 -21.70 1.60
C PRO A 151 -1.23 -23.00 2.41
N CYS A 152 -0.20 -23.29 3.18
CA CYS A 152 -0.13 -24.50 4.02
C CYS A 152 -0.50 -24.22 5.48
N CYS A 153 -0.58 -22.94 5.86
CA CYS A 153 -0.94 -22.45 7.18
C CYS A 153 -1.60 -21.07 7.09
N PRO A 154 -2.39 -20.65 8.08
CA PRO A 154 -3.04 -19.34 8.11
C PRO A 154 -2.11 -18.28 8.74
N GLU A 155 -0.81 -18.33 8.45
CA GLU A 155 0.18 -17.44 9.04
C GLU A 155 0.84 -16.57 8.00
N THR A 156 1.17 -15.35 8.42
CA THR A 156 2.00 -14.39 7.68
C THR A 156 3.30 -14.15 8.43
N PHE A 157 4.35 -13.75 7.70
CA PHE A 157 5.71 -13.60 8.23
C PHE A 157 6.22 -12.19 7.94
N ASP A 158 6.79 -11.52 8.95
CA ASP A 158 7.47 -10.23 8.76
C ASP A 158 8.64 -10.37 7.79
N ASN A 159 8.81 -9.38 6.91
CA ASN A 159 9.82 -9.48 5.86
C ASN A 159 10.88 -8.37 5.90
N GLU A 160 10.79 -7.40 6.82
CA GLU A 160 11.65 -6.20 6.79
C GLU A 160 13.13 -6.53 6.74
N ALA A 161 13.59 -7.41 7.63
CA ALA A 161 15.02 -7.76 7.71
C ALA A 161 15.53 -8.38 6.40
N LEU A 162 14.74 -9.26 5.79
CA LEU A 162 15.11 -9.93 4.56
C LEU A 162 15.05 -8.98 3.34
N ILE A 163 14.04 -8.13 3.26
CA ILE A 163 13.92 -7.11 2.21
C ILE A 163 15.11 -6.14 2.24
N ARG A 164 15.55 -5.72 3.44
CA ARG A 164 16.76 -4.89 3.59
C ARG A 164 18.01 -5.61 3.05
N GLN A 165 18.23 -6.85 3.42
CA GLN A 165 19.36 -7.67 2.91
C GLN A 165 19.30 -7.82 1.38
N MET A 166 18.10 -8.04 0.81
CA MET A 166 17.94 -8.18 -0.63
C MET A 166 18.32 -6.90 -1.40
N VAL A 167 17.92 -5.72 -0.93
CA VAL A 167 18.25 -4.46 -1.62
C VAL A 167 19.74 -4.13 -1.46
N GLU A 168 20.33 -4.40 -0.31
CA GLU A 168 21.78 -4.24 -0.09
C GLU A 168 22.60 -5.19 -0.99
N ALA A 169 22.18 -6.45 -1.13
CA ALA A 169 22.82 -7.43 -2.00
C ALA A 169 22.80 -7.03 -3.48
N GLN A 170 21.85 -6.20 -3.89
CA GLN A 170 21.77 -5.63 -5.23
C GLN A 170 22.70 -4.43 -5.43
N GLY A 171 23.31 -3.90 -4.37
CA GLY A 171 24.25 -2.78 -4.42
C GLY A 171 23.71 -1.46 -3.91
N TYR A 172 22.52 -1.44 -3.34
CA TYR A 172 21.99 -0.26 -2.64
C TYR A 172 22.65 -0.09 -1.26
N VAL A 173 22.70 1.15 -0.81
CA VAL A 173 23.05 1.51 0.57
C VAL A 173 21.83 2.17 1.20
N LEU A 174 21.51 1.74 2.41
CA LEU A 174 20.45 2.31 3.24
C LEU A 174 20.99 3.56 3.93
N ALA A 175 20.48 4.73 3.53
CA ALA A 175 20.84 5.99 4.19
C ALA A 175 20.17 6.07 5.60
N PRO A 176 20.71 6.90 6.51
CA PRO A 176 20.14 7.06 7.86
C PRO A 176 18.69 7.53 7.89
N ASP A 177 18.24 8.21 6.84
CA ASP A 177 16.85 8.66 6.64
C ASP A 177 15.95 7.59 5.99
N GLY A 178 16.47 6.37 5.80
CA GLY A 178 15.75 5.25 5.18
C GLY A 178 15.72 5.28 3.65
N GLN A 179 16.34 6.26 2.99
CA GLN A 179 16.40 6.30 1.54
C GLN A 179 17.35 5.26 0.97
N LEU A 180 16.98 4.68 -0.19
CA LEU A 180 17.92 3.88 -0.99
C LEU A 180 18.81 4.79 -1.81
N THR A 181 20.11 4.61 -1.66
CA THR A 181 21.14 5.32 -2.44
C THR A 181 22.01 4.32 -3.18
N VAL A 182 22.55 4.74 -4.33
CA VAL A 182 23.48 3.96 -5.12
C VAL A 182 24.85 4.63 -5.01
N PRO A 183 25.87 3.95 -4.46
CA PRO A 183 27.24 4.51 -4.42
C PRO A 183 27.78 4.79 -5.83
N GLU A 184 28.67 5.77 -5.94
CA GLU A 184 29.33 6.08 -7.20
C GLU A 184 30.02 4.83 -7.79
N ASN A 185 29.92 4.66 -9.10
CA ASN A 185 30.49 3.54 -9.86
C ASN A 185 29.91 2.15 -9.48
N THR A 186 28.79 2.07 -8.78
CA THR A 186 28.11 0.80 -8.49
C THR A 186 27.18 0.43 -9.63
N ILE A 187 27.32 -0.80 -10.14
CA ILE A 187 26.37 -1.41 -11.08
C ILE A 187 25.37 -2.21 -10.24
N LEU A 188 24.11 -1.83 -10.30
CA LEU A 188 23.06 -2.55 -9.61
C LEU A 188 22.84 -3.93 -10.22
N LYS A 189 22.56 -4.92 -9.37
CA LYS A 189 22.23 -6.28 -9.79
C LYS A 189 20.72 -6.43 -9.92
N THR A 190 20.27 -7.13 -10.96
CA THR A 190 18.87 -7.49 -11.19
C THR A 190 18.52 -8.89 -10.68
N SER A 191 19.32 -9.44 -9.79
CA SER A 191 19.12 -10.70 -9.08
C SER A 191 19.63 -10.61 -7.65
N VAL A 192 19.00 -11.31 -6.73
CA VAL A 192 19.48 -11.51 -5.36
C VAL A 192 20.22 -12.85 -5.25
N PRO A 193 21.10 -13.05 -4.25
CA PRO A 193 21.64 -14.36 -3.93
C PRO A 193 20.54 -15.37 -3.60
N SER A 194 20.70 -16.63 -4.01
CA SER A 194 19.69 -17.70 -3.82
C SER A 194 19.37 -17.96 -2.35
N GLU A 195 20.33 -17.74 -1.45
CA GLU A 195 20.14 -17.87 0.00
C GLU A 195 19.18 -16.82 0.59
N LEU A 196 18.91 -15.73 -0.14
CA LEU A 196 17.93 -14.71 0.25
C LEU A 196 16.53 -15.00 -0.31
N VAL A 197 16.36 -15.99 -1.17
CA VAL A 197 15.02 -16.38 -1.66
C VAL A 197 14.22 -16.99 -0.50
N PRO A 198 13.06 -16.41 -0.12
CA PRO A 198 12.36 -16.83 1.08
C PRO A 198 11.59 -18.13 0.89
N HIS A 199 11.69 -19.01 1.90
CA HIS A 199 10.97 -20.28 1.94
C HIS A 199 10.09 -20.37 3.16
N CYS A 200 8.95 -21.04 3.00
CA CYS A 200 7.99 -21.28 4.08
C CYS A 200 8.60 -22.15 5.17
N PRO A 201 8.62 -21.72 6.44
CA PRO A 201 9.20 -22.50 7.53
C PRO A 201 8.44 -23.78 7.83
N HIS A 202 7.18 -23.90 7.39
CA HIS A 202 6.34 -25.07 7.64
C HIS A 202 6.49 -26.14 6.56
N CYS A 203 6.52 -25.77 5.28
CA CYS A 203 6.51 -26.75 4.18
C CYS A 203 7.70 -26.65 3.22
N GLY A 204 8.60 -25.68 3.40
CA GLY A 204 9.79 -25.48 2.56
C GLY A 204 9.51 -24.92 1.16
N LYS A 205 8.25 -24.69 0.76
CA LYS A 205 7.91 -24.05 -0.51
C LYS A 205 8.26 -22.57 -0.47
N LEU A 206 8.30 -21.92 -1.64
CA LEU A 206 8.57 -20.49 -1.72
C LEU A 206 7.53 -19.68 -0.91
N LEU A 207 7.98 -18.58 -0.33
CA LEU A 207 7.08 -17.54 0.14
C LEU A 207 6.75 -16.58 -1.01
N THR A 208 5.64 -15.89 -0.88
CA THR A 208 5.22 -14.77 -1.72
C THR A 208 4.75 -13.61 -0.85
N MET A 209 4.46 -12.46 -1.44
CA MET A 209 3.89 -11.34 -0.72
C MET A 209 2.48 -11.67 -0.21
N ASN A 210 2.11 -11.23 0.99
CA ASN A 210 0.73 -11.30 1.45
C ASN A 210 -0.08 -10.15 0.82
N LEU A 211 -0.47 -10.36 -0.44
CA LEU A 211 -1.27 -9.44 -1.24
C LEU A 211 -2.47 -10.17 -1.83
N ARG A 212 -3.65 -9.59 -1.73
CA ARG A 212 -4.88 -10.16 -2.32
C ARG A 212 -4.91 -9.93 -3.83
N SER A 213 -4.16 -10.74 -4.57
CA SER A 213 -4.15 -10.78 -6.04
C SER A 213 -5.01 -11.90 -6.61
N ASP A 214 -5.23 -12.95 -5.83
CA ASP A 214 -6.00 -14.14 -6.19
C ASP A 214 -6.59 -14.83 -4.95
N ASP A 215 -7.12 -16.03 -5.13
CA ASP A 215 -7.77 -16.83 -4.08
C ASP A 215 -6.77 -17.48 -3.09
N SER A 216 -5.47 -17.34 -3.31
CA SER A 216 -4.43 -17.86 -2.40
C SER A 216 -4.11 -16.93 -1.23
N PHE A 217 -4.75 -15.77 -1.15
CA PHE A 217 -4.52 -14.78 -0.09
C PHE A 217 -4.79 -15.37 1.30
N VAL A 218 -3.79 -15.24 2.19
CA VAL A 218 -3.91 -15.70 3.58
C VAL A 218 -4.50 -14.59 4.44
N GLU A 219 -5.70 -14.82 4.92
CA GLU A 219 -6.33 -14.03 5.97
C GLU A 219 -5.86 -14.56 7.33
N ASP A 220 -4.85 -13.93 7.90
CA ASP A 220 -4.31 -14.34 9.19
C ASP A 220 -5.21 -13.92 10.38
N ALA A 221 -4.83 -14.31 11.58
CA ALA A 221 -5.57 -13.94 12.80
C ALA A 221 -5.65 -12.41 12.99
N GLY A 222 -4.63 -11.68 12.56
CA GLY A 222 -4.62 -10.21 12.61
C GLY A 222 -5.63 -9.59 11.66
N TRP A 223 -5.75 -10.13 10.45
CA TRP A 223 -6.74 -9.73 9.46
C TRP A 223 -8.17 -9.94 9.98
N HIS A 224 -8.48 -11.15 10.48
CA HIS A 224 -9.81 -11.44 11.05
C HIS A 224 -10.13 -10.56 12.24
N ALA A 225 -9.18 -10.34 13.15
CA ALA A 225 -9.38 -9.43 14.29
C ALA A 225 -9.61 -7.97 13.85
N ALA A 226 -9.00 -7.52 12.74
CA ALA A 226 -9.25 -6.19 12.20
C ALA A 226 -10.63 -6.07 11.56
N ALA A 227 -11.06 -7.09 10.82
CA ALA A 227 -12.40 -7.16 10.25
C ALA A 227 -13.50 -7.12 11.34
N GLU A 228 -13.29 -7.85 12.44
CA GLU A 228 -14.22 -7.85 13.56
C GLU A 228 -14.29 -6.48 14.27
N ARG A 229 -13.16 -5.82 14.49
CA ARG A 229 -13.14 -4.45 15.04
C ARG A 229 -13.87 -3.45 14.16
N TYR A 230 -13.78 -3.59 12.83
CA TYR A 230 -14.54 -2.75 11.91
C TYR A 230 -16.04 -3.00 12.04
N SER A 231 -16.46 -4.26 12.05
CA SER A 231 -17.87 -4.64 12.23
C SER A 231 -18.42 -4.13 13.57
N GLU A 232 -17.66 -4.24 14.64
CA GLU A 232 -18.02 -3.71 15.96
C GLU A 232 -18.09 -2.18 15.97
N PHE A 233 -17.19 -1.51 15.26
CA PHE A 233 -17.24 -0.05 15.10
C PHE A 233 -18.56 0.37 14.45
N LEU A 234 -18.98 -0.27 13.36
CA LEU A 234 -20.25 0.04 12.69
C LEU A 234 -21.43 -0.23 13.61
N ARG A 235 -21.44 -1.39 14.30
CA ARG A 235 -22.53 -1.81 15.19
C ARG A 235 -22.75 -0.82 16.35
N ARG A 236 -21.68 -0.35 16.99
CA ARG A 236 -21.81 0.59 18.12
C ARG A 236 -22.23 2.00 17.70
N HIS A 237 -22.14 2.34 16.43
CA HIS A 237 -22.60 3.61 15.88
C HIS A 237 -23.93 3.48 15.10
N GLU A 238 -24.63 2.35 15.22
CA GLU A 238 -25.93 2.18 14.60
C GLU A 238 -26.91 3.25 15.11
N GLY A 239 -27.59 3.93 14.18
CA GLY A 239 -28.48 5.05 14.48
C GLY A 239 -27.81 6.40 14.72
N GLN A 240 -26.48 6.48 14.69
CA GLN A 240 -25.71 7.72 14.78
C GLN A 240 -25.36 8.27 13.39
N LYS A 241 -24.84 9.50 13.34
CA LYS A 241 -24.39 10.13 12.09
C LYS A 241 -22.95 9.74 11.80
N ILE A 242 -22.74 8.76 10.93
CA ILE A 242 -21.41 8.36 10.47
C ILE A 242 -21.09 9.12 9.17
N LEU A 243 -19.96 9.81 9.13
CA LEU A 243 -19.39 10.34 7.90
C LEU A 243 -18.51 9.25 7.24
N PHE A 244 -18.92 8.80 6.05
CA PHE A 244 -18.08 7.94 5.19
C PHE A 244 -17.28 8.81 4.24
N LEU A 245 -15.97 8.83 4.42
CA LEU A 245 -15.01 9.66 3.67
C LEU A 245 -14.12 8.78 2.79
N GLU A 246 -14.44 8.69 1.49
CA GLU A 246 -13.63 7.94 0.51
C GLU A 246 -12.53 8.82 -0.10
N LEU A 247 -11.29 8.36 -0.03
CA LEU A 247 -10.09 9.06 -0.48
C LEU A 247 -9.25 8.20 -1.42
N GLY A 248 -8.98 8.70 -2.63
CA GLY A 248 -8.12 8.03 -3.59
C GLY A 248 -8.65 6.70 -4.11
N VAL A 249 -9.97 6.51 -4.08
CA VAL A 249 -10.65 5.31 -4.59
C VAL A 249 -10.77 5.39 -6.10
N GLY A 250 -10.37 4.35 -6.80
CA GLY A 250 -10.39 4.26 -8.25
C GLY A 250 -11.36 3.21 -8.79
N TYR A 251 -11.44 3.13 -10.12
CA TYR A 251 -12.35 2.18 -10.80
C TYR A 251 -12.03 0.70 -10.51
N ASN A 252 -10.78 0.37 -10.18
CA ASN A 252 -10.36 -1.02 -9.90
C ASN A 252 -10.81 -1.50 -8.51
N THR A 253 -11.06 -0.57 -7.59
CA THR A 253 -11.58 -0.84 -6.26
C THR A 253 -12.66 0.20 -5.92
N PRO A 254 -13.82 0.16 -6.61
CA PRO A 254 -14.77 1.27 -6.63
C PRO A 254 -15.54 1.44 -5.32
N VAL A 255 -15.46 0.49 -4.39
CA VAL A 255 -16.26 0.50 -3.18
C VAL A 255 -15.47 -0.10 -2.01
N ILE A 256 -14.69 0.73 -1.34
CA ILE A 256 -13.95 0.29 -0.14
C ILE A 256 -14.86 0.24 1.08
N ILE A 257 -15.78 1.18 1.22
CA ILE A 257 -16.65 1.34 2.40
C ILE A 257 -17.80 0.30 2.47
N LYS A 258 -18.06 -0.44 1.40
CA LYS A 258 -19.12 -1.47 1.38
C LYS A 258 -18.72 -2.83 1.97
N TYR A 259 -17.54 -2.96 2.50
CA TYR A 259 -17.14 -4.18 3.20
C TYR A 259 -17.81 -4.28 4.57
#